data_09b91d9ed63532836f87ec0dc8679a63
#
_entry.id   09b91d9ed63532836f87ec0dc8679a63
#
_cell.length_a   1.000
_cell.length_b   1.000
_cell.length_c   1.000
_cell.angle_alpha   90.00
_cell.angle_beta   90.00
_cell.angle_gamma   90.00
#
_symmetry.space_group_name_H-M   'P 1'
#
loop_
_entity.id
_entity.type
_entity.pdbx_description
1 polymer ?
#
loop_
_entity_poly.entity_id
_entity_poly.type
_entity_poly.pdbx_seq_one_letter_code
_entity_poly.pdbx_strand_id
1 'polypeptide(L)'
;ELCVQSGVKSSFNCITIDGDMSTNDTVLVMANGASGVKLETPEDIYAFQQALAHVMLELAKHIVQDGERVTKFVTVHVTGGRTEDEAKKAAEAVAKSSLVKSSWNGNDPNWGRIIHAVGYCGAKVDEEKIDIDIAGLAACRGGVQADTPSDDLRQAVQVPAFQVDINLNRGEFSHTVYTTDLSPEYVDFNRCEYEYWNQAKADGLTC
;
A
#
# COMPACT_ATOMS: atom_id res chain seq x y z
N GLU A 1 22.77 -4.17 -10.53
CA GLU A 1 21.48 -4.66 -11.06
C GLU A 1 20.72 -5.48 -10.00
N LEU A 2 21.29 -6.53 -9.41
CA LEU A 2 20.63 -7.38 -8.41
C LEU A 2 20.10 -6.59 -7.20
N CYS A 3 20.86 -5.62 -6.68
CA CYS A 3 20.41 -4.78 -5.56
C CYS A 3 19.17 -3.95 -5.91
N VAL A 4 19.10 -3.44 -7.15
CA VAL A 4 17.94 -2.67 -7.63
C VAL A 4 16.71 -3.58 -7.77
N GLN A 5 16.87 -4.76 -8.38
CA GLN A 5 15.80 -5.72 -8.53
C GLN A 5 15.23 -6.20 -7.17
N SER A 6 16.10 -6.44 -6.21
CA SER A 6 15.69 -6.78 -4.84
C SER A 6 14.98 -5.61 -4.16
N GLY A 7 15.54 -4.41 -4.26
CA GLY A 7 14.96 -3.21 -3.66
C GLY A 7 13.58 -2.85 -4.22
N VAL A 8 13.36 -2.96 -5.54
CA VAL A 8 12.06 -2.70 -6.18
C VAL A 8 10.97 -3.61 -5.63
N LYS A 9 11.28 -4.89 -5.38
CA LYS A 9 10.29 -5.85 -4.88
C LYS A 9 9.74 -5.48 -3.50
N SER A 10 10.56 -4.87 -2.65
CA SER A 10 10.18 -4.47 -1.29
C SER A 10 9.83 -2.98 -1.15
N SER A 11 9.75 -2.24 -2.26
CA SER A 11 9.46 -0.81 -2.27
C SER A 11 8.41 -0.45 -3.34
N PHE A 12 8.79 -0.10 -4.54
CA PHE A 12 7.89 0.36 -5.60
C PHE A 12 6.86 -0.68 -6.05
N ASN A 13 7.16 -1.99 -5.91
CA ASN A 13 6.18 -3.05 -6.17
C ASN A 13 5.25 -3.32 -4.96
N CYS A 14 5.38 -2.55 -3.88
CA CYS A 14 4.56 -2.65 -2.68
C CYS A 14 3.68 -1.41 -2.48
N ILE A 15 3.48 -0.60 -3.51
CA ILE A 15 2.64 0.59 -3.44
C ILE A 15 1.48 0.52 -4.42
N THR A 16 0.37 1.17 -4.08
CA THR A 16 -0.74 1.42 -5.01
C THR A 16 -1.54 2.64 -4.54
N ILE A 17 -2.02 3.46 -5.47
CA ILE A 17 -2.91 4.59 -5.18
C ILE A 17 -4.35 4.22 -5.53
N ASP A 18 -4.61 3.76 -6.74
CA ASP A 18 -5.94 3.47 -7.28
C ASP A 18 -6.11 2.04 -7.82
N GLY A 19 -5.04 1.24 -7.80
CA GLY A 19 -5.02 -0.12 -8.32
C GLY A 19 -4.46 -0.25 -9.73
N ASP A 20 -4.30 0.85 -10.46
CA ASP A 20 -3.74 0.87 -11.79
C ASP A 20 -2.20 0.96 -11.76
N MET A 21 -1.58 0.56 -12.84
CA MET A 21 -0.14 0.69 -13.05
C MET A 21 0.14 1.90 -13.93
N SER A 22 1.23 2.60 -13.62
CA SER A 22 1.72 3.66 -14.51
C SER A 22 2.15 3.11 -15.87
N THR A 23 1.93 3.91 -16.91
CA THR A 23 2.34 3.60 -18.29
C THR A 23 3.79 3.97 -18.58
N ASN A 24 4.41 4.85 -17.79
CA ASN A 24 5.70 5.47 -18.10
C ASN A 24 6.58 5.84 -16.89
N ASP A 25 6.12 5.62 -15.65
CA ASP A 25 6.95 5.85 -14.48
C ASP A 25 8.16 4.94 -14.47
N THR A 26 9.31 5.49 -14.08
CA THR A 26 10.61 4.80 -14.20
C THR A 26 11.43 4.99 -12.94
N VAL A 27 11.99 3.90 -12.42
CA VAL A 27 12.96 3.93 -11.33
C VAL A 27 14.36 3.84 -11.91
N LEU A 28 15.18 4.88 -11.71
CA LEU A 28 16.57 4.94 -12.18
C LEU A 28 17.53 5.01 -10.99
N VAL A 29 18.58 4.20 -11.06
CA VAL A 29 19.72 4.28 -10.15
C VAL A 29 20.97 4.56 -10.96
N MET A 30 21.64 5.68 -10.68
CA MET A 30 22.86 6.09 -11.37
C MET A 30 24.02 6.13 -10.37
N ALA A 31 25.17 5.56 -10.77
CA ALA A 31 26.40 5.57 -9.97
C ALA A 31 27.57 5.92 -10.89
N ASN A 32 28.19 7.09 -10.67
CA ASN A 32 29.29 7.59 -11.50
C ASN A 32 30.69 7.23 -10.98
N GLY A 33 30.78 6.55 -9.82
CA GLY A 33 32.05 6.13 -9.22
C GLY A 33 32.89 7.25 -8.60
N ALA A 34 32.39 8.50 -8.55
CA ALA A 34 33.17 9.65 -8.05
C ALA A 34 33.64 9.52 -6.60
N SER A 35 32.94 8.74 -5.77
CA SER A 35 33.34 8.47 -4.39
C SER A 35 34.59 7.59 -4.28
N GLY A 36 34.97 6.85 -5.33
CA GLY A 36 36.03 5.85 -5.31
C GLY A 36 35.75 4.62 -4.46
N VAL A 37 34.58 4.54 -3.80
CA VAL A 37 34.18 3.39 -2.98
C VAL A 37 33.94 2.18 -3.88
N LYS A 38 34.50 1.04 -3.49
CA LYS A 38 34.28 -0.24 -4.17
C LYS A 38 33.56 -1.19 -3.20
N LEU A 39 32.66 -1.98 -3.73
CA LEU A 39 31.98 -3.05 -3.00
C LEU A 39 32.74 -4.35 -3.28
N GLU A 40 33.67 -4.69 -2.43
CA GLU A 40 34.60 -5.82 -2.65
C GLU A 40 34.24 -7.06 -1.85
N THR A 41 33.56 -6.89 -0.71
CA THR A 41 33.16 -7.99 0.16
C THR A 41 31.65 -8.25 0.12
N PRO A 42 31.19 -9.46 0.49
CA PRO A 42 29.76 -9.72 0.67
C PRO A 42 29.10 -8.77 1.66
N GLU A 43 29.81 -8.37 2.71
CA GLU A 43 29.35 -7.44 3.74
C GLU A 43 29.14 -6.04 3.17
N ASP A 44 30.05 -5.55 2.32
CA ASP A 44 29.90 -4.26 1.62
C ASP A 44 28.69 -4.25 0.70
N ILE A 45 28.51 -5.34 -0.06
CA ILE A 45 27.36 -5.52 -0.96
C ILE A 45 26.06 -5.54 -0.16
N TYR A 46 26.02 -6.26 0.94
CA TYR A 46 24.85 -6.34 1.82
C TYR A 46 24.50 -4.97 2.42
N ALA A 47 25.49 -4.26 2.98
CA ALA A 47 25.28 -2.92 3.53
C ALA A 47 24.74 -1.93 2.48
N PHE A 48 25.32 -1.96 1.28
CA PHE A 48 24.83 -1.14 0.15
C PHE A 48 23.40 -1.52 -0.25
N GLN A 49 23.09 -2.80 -0.32
CA GLN A 49 21.75 -3.29 -0.65
C GLN A 49 20.70 -2.82 0.36
N GLN A 50 21.02 -2.90 1.67
CA GLN A 50 20.12 -2.42 2.72
C GLN A 50 19.89 -0.91 2.64
N ALA A 51 20.96 -0.13 2.45
CA ALA A 51 20.86 1.31 2.32
C ALA A 51 20.04 1.72 1.07
N LEU A 52 20.29 1.07 -0.06
CA LEU A 52 19.55 1.31 -1.29
C LEU A 52 18.07 0.93 -1.13
N ALA A 53 17.76 -0.23 -0.55
CA ALA A 53 16.40 -0.68 -0.32
C ALA A 53 15.64 0.29 0.63
N HIS A 54 16.30 0.80 1.66
CA HIS A 54 15.71 1.81 2.54
C HIS A 54 15.36 3.10 1.78
N VAL A 55 16.28 3.65 0.99
CA VAL A 55 16.02 4.86 0.19
C VAL A 55 14.87 4.62 -0.80
N MET A 56 14.87 3.48 -1.48
CA MET A 56 13.81 3.12 -2.44
C MET A 56 12.46 2.99 -1.75
N LEU A 57 12.40 2.42 -0.55
CA LEU A 57 11.17 2.29 0.22
C LEU A 57 10.63 3.66 0.67
N GLU A 58 11.49 4.55 1.17
CA GLU A 58 11.06 5.89 1.56
C GLU A 58 10.55 6.70 0.36
N LEU A 59 11.23 6.62 -0.80
CA LEU A 59 10.74 7.25 -2.02
C LEU A 59 9.40 6.68 -2.49
N ALA A 60 9.22 5.36 -2.41
CA ALA A 60 7.95 4.72 -2.76
C ALA A 60 6.80 5.18 -1.84
N LYS A 61 7.06 5.30 -0.53
CA LYS A 61 6.06 5.86 0.42
C LYS A 61 5.72 7.32 0.11
N HIS A 62 6.72 8.13 -0.27
CA HIS A 62 6.48 9.52 -0.68
C HIS A 62 5.57 9.62 -1.90
N ILE A 63 5.73 8.74 -2.91
CA ILE A 63 4.81 8.67 -4.06
C ILE A 63 3.37 8.43 -3.59
N VAL A 64 3.16 7.50 -2.66
CA VAL A 64 1.82 7.22 -2.12
C VAL A 64 1.27 8.41 -1.35
N GLN A 65 2.10 9.08 -0.54
CA GLN A 65 1.70 10.25 0.25
C GLN A 65 1.35 11.46 -0.62
N ASP A 66 1.97 11.58 -1.79
CA ASP A 66 1.74 12.65 -2.77
C ASP A 66 0.70 12.24 -3.84
N GLY A 67 -0.03 11.16 -3.61
CA GLY A 67 -1.10 10.71 -4.50
C GLY A 67 -2.22 11.74 -4.65
N GLU A 68 -2.93 11.68 -5.77
CA GLU A 68 -3.97 12.64 -6.14
C GLU A 68 -5.08 12.74 -5.09
N ARG A 69 -5.20 13.91 -4.44
CA ARG A 69 -6.26 14.21 -3.46
C ARG A 69 -6.34 13.21 -2.30
N VAL A 70 -5.21 12.64 -1.92
CA VAL A 70 -5.07 11.72 -0.80
C VAL A 70 -5.31 12.45 0.52
N THR A 71 -6.06 11.83 1.42
CA THR A 71 -6.25 12.34 2.78
C THR A 71 -5.66 11.42 3.83
N LYS A 72 -5.41 10.15 3.48
CA LYS A 72 -4.82 9.16 4.38
C LYS A 72 -3.78 8.28 3.69
N PHE A 73 -2.68 8.07 4.40
CA PHE A 73 -1.68 7.06 4.08
C PHE A 73 -1.96 5.80 4.90
N VAL A 74 -2.20 4.68 4.23
CA VAL A 74 -2.55 3.42 4.91
C VAL A 74 -1.53 2.34 4.59
N THR A 75 -1.00 1.70 5.64
CA THR A 75 -0.18 0.51 5.51
C THR A 75 -1.06 -0.72 5.71
N VAL A 76 -1.15 -1.59 4.70
CA VAL A 76 -1.81 -2.89 4.79
C VAL A 76 -0.74 -3.95 4.98
N HIS A 77 -0.66 -4.53 6.17
CA HIS A 77 0.29 -5.58 6.52
C HIS A 77 -0.42 -6.91 6.73
N VAL A 78 -0.11 -7.88 5.88
CA VAL A 78 -0.68 -9.23 5.96
C VAL A 78 0.38 -10.20 6.43
N THR A 79 0.05 -11.01 7.43
CA THR A 79 0.88 -12.08 7.99
C THR A 79 0.16 -13.42 7.91
N GLY A 80 0.84 -14.49 8.26
CA GLY A 80 0.21 -15.81 8.38
C GLY A 80 -0.16 -16.47 7.04
N GLY A 81 0.39 -16.02 5.91
CA GLY A 81 0.24 -16.68 4.60
C GLY A 81 1.02 -17.99 4.54
N ARG A 82 0.54 -18.99 3.81
CA ARG A 82 1.30 -20.23 3.54
C ARG A 82 2.42 -20.04 2.53
N THR A 83 2.28 -19.00 1.72
CA THR A 83 3.28 -18.54 0.75
C THR A 83 3.28 -17.01 0.73
N GLU A 84 4.37 -16.41 0.25
CA GLU A 84 4.45 -14.97 0.02
C GLU A 84 3.37 -14.48 -0.97
N ASP A 85 3.05 -15.28 -1.99
CA ASP A 85 1.99 -14.99 -2.97
C ASP A 85 0.60 -14.91 -2.33
N GLU A 86 0.28 -15.81 -1.38
CA GLU A 86 -0.99 -15.74 -0.63
C GLU A 86 -1.09 -14.46 0.19
N ALA A 87 -0.04 -14.10 0.93
CA ALA A 87 0.00 -12.87 1.72
C ALA A 87 -0.09 -11.63 0.82
N LYS A 88 0.63 -11.62 -0.30
CA LYS A 88 0.61 -10.54 -1.28
C LYS A 88 -0.77 -10.33 -1.88
N LYS A 89 -1.42 -11.41 -2.37
CA LYS A 89 -2.77 -11.33 -2.92
C LYS A 89 -3.79 -10.77 -1.93
N ALA A 90 -3.71 -11.18 -0.67
CA ALA A 90 -4.60 -10.66 0.37
C ALA A 90 -4.33 -9.16 0.63
N ALA A 91 -3.07 -8.74 0.76
CA ALA A 91 -2.71 -7.33 0.96
C ALA A 91 -3.14 -6.45 -0.21
N GLU A 92 -2.87 -6.88 -1.45
CA GLU A 92 -3.25 -6.14 -2.66
C GLU A 92 -4.78 -6.04 -2.82
N ALA A 93 -5.52 -7.10 -2.53
CA ALA A 93 -6.99 -7.07 -2.63
C ALA A 93 -7.60 -6.04 -1.68
N VAL A 94 -7.08 -5.94 -0.46
CA VAL A 94 -7.51 -4.92 0.51
C VAL A 94 -7.10 -3.53 0.07
N ALA A 95 -5.83 -3.34 -0.31
CA ALA A 95 -5.27 -2.05 -0.71
C ALA A 95 -5.91 -1.46 -1.97
N LYS A 96 -6.39 -2.31 -2.88
CA LYS A 96 -7.03 -1.93 -4.16
C LYS A 96 -8.56 -1.88 -4.08
N SER A 97 -9.18 -2.28 -2.98
CA SER A 97 -10.63 -2.28 -2.82
C SER A 97 -11.18 -0.86 -2.68
N SER A 98 -11.89 -0.36 -3.70
CA SER A 98 -12.56 0.95 -3.65
C SER A 98 -13.50 1.06 -2.45
N LEU A 99 -14.17 -0.03 -2.08
CA LEU A 99 -15.10 -0.06 -0.94
C LEU A 99 -14.37 0.10 0.40
N VAL A 100 -13.22 -0.54 0.56
CA VAL A 100 -12.35 -0.38 1.74
C VAL A 100 -11.77 1.03 1.78
N LYS A 101 -11.18 1.50 0.69
CA LYS A 101 -10.55 2.83 0.60
C LYS A 101 -11.55 3.97 0.87
N SER A 102 -12.78 3.85 0.40
CA SER A 102 -13.85 4.81 0.71
C SER A 102 -14.23 4.82 2.20
N SER A 103 -14.18 3.65 2.88
CA SER A 103 -14.43 3.63 4.33
C SER A 103 -13.33 4.35 5.11
N TRP A 104 -12.09 4.22 4.70
CA TRP A 104 -10.97 4.96 5.32
C TRP A 104 -11.12 6.48 5.17
N ASN A 105 -11.52 6.96 3.99
CA ASN A 105 -11.83 8.37 3.79
C ASN A 105 -12.94 8.86 4.73
N GLY A 106 -13.98 8.06 4.92
CA GLY A 106 -15.11 8.35 5.81
C GLY A 106 -14.82 8.14 7.30
N ASN A 107 -13.58 7.86 7.71
CA ASN A 107 -13.22 7.48 9.09
C ASN A 107 -14.06 6.31 9.63
N ASP A 108 -14.38 5.35 8.75
CA ASP A 108 -15.15 4.15 9.10
C ASP A 108 -14.18 2.96 9.21
N PRO A 109 -13.89 2.42 10.41
CA PRO A 109 -13.02 1.27 10.64
C PRO A 109 -13.71 -0.04 10.26
N ASN A 110 -14.12 -0.15 9.00
CA ASN A 110 -14.99 -1.21 8.50
C ASN A 110 -14.23 -2.51 8.25
N TRP A 111 -14.00 -3.28 9.31
CA TRP A 111 -13.35 -4.58 9.19
C TRP A 111 -14.12 -5.57 8.30
N GLY A 112 -15.46 -5.44 8.21
CA GLY A 112 -16.29 -6.27 7.34
C GLY A 112 -15.94 -6.08 5.85
N ARG A 113 -15.61 -4.87 5.41
CA ARG A 113 -15.12 -4.61 4.04
C ARG A 113 -13.72 -5.17 3.83
N ILE A 114 -12.89 -5.13 4.85
CA ILE A 114 -11.52 -5.68 4.81
C ILE A 114 -11.57 -7.20 4.66
N ILE A 115 -12.31 -7.92 5.52
CA ILE A 115 -12.41 -9.38 5.44
C ILE A 115 -13.09 -9.83 4.13
N HIS A 116 -14.05 -9.06 3.62
CA HIS A 116 -14.65 -9.30 2.32
C HIS A 116 -13.60 -9.22 1.20
N ALA A 117 -12.72 -8.20 1.21
CA ALA A 117 -11.64 -8.08 0.25
C ALA A 117 -10.65 -9.25 0.33
N VAL A 118 -10.30 -9.71 1.53
CA VAL A 118 -9.51 -10.91 1.75
C VAL A 118 -10.22 -12.16 1.16
N GLY A 119 -11.55 -12.25 1.30
CA GLY A 119 -12.33 -13.39 0.82
C GLY A 119 -12.28 -13.60 -0.70
N TYR A 120 -12.15 -12.53 -1.49
CA TYR A 120 -12.06 -12.63 -2.96
C TYR A 120 -10.64 -12.45 -3.53
N CYS A 121 -9.60 -12.41 -2.69
CA CYS A 121 -8.23 -12.10 -3.11
C CYS A 121 -7.59 -13.14 -4.07
N GLY A 122 -8.24 -14.28 -4.30
CA GLY A 122 -7.73 -15.37 -5.13
C GLY A 122 -6.69 -16.26 -4.44
N ALA A 123 -6.38 -16.01 -3.17
CA ALA A 123 -5.65 -16.93 -2.31
C ALA A 123 -6.62 -17.87 -1.58
N LYS A 124 -6.11 -19.01 -1.12
CA LYS A 124 -6.91 -19.87 -0.24
C LYS A 124 -6.88 -19.28 1.17
N VAL A 125 -8.02 -18.84 1.66
CA VAL A 125 -8.21 -18.30 3.01
C VAL A 125 -9.19 -19.15 3.81
N ASP A 126 -9.16 -18.99 5.13
CA ASP A 126 -10.04 -19.65 6.07
C ASP A 126 -10.62 -18.54 6.97
N GLU A 127 -11.88 -18.16 6.74
CA GLU A 127 -12.48 -16.99 7.38
C GLU A 127 -12.49 -17.08 8.90
N GLU A 128 -12.69 -18.27 9.44
CA GLU A 128 -12.73 -18.51 10.90
C GLU A 128 -11.35 -18.33 11.58
N LYS A 129 -10.29 -18.11 10.78
CA LYS A 129 -8.93 -17.88 11.29
C LYS A 129 -8.44 -16.46 11.13
N ILE A 130 -9.18 -15.62 10.40
CA ILE A 130 -8.71 -14.28 10.07
C ILE A 130 -8.83 -13.37 11.31
N ASP A 131 -7.70 -12.76 11.66
CA ASP A 131 -7.67 -11.67 12.64
C ASP A 131 -7.35 -10.34 11.93
N ILE A 132 -7.99 -9.25 12.37
CA ILE A 132 -7.76 -7.92 11.81
C ILE A 132 -7.61 -6.92 12.97
N ASP A 133 -6.48 -6.19 12.95
CA ASP A 133 -6.26 -5.02 13.78
C ASP A 133 -6.28 -3.76 12.90
N ILE A 134 -6.91 -2.69 13.38
CA ILE A 134 -6.97 -1.40 12.70
C ILE A 134 -6.38 -0.36 13.65
N ALA A 135 -5.34 0.33 13.21
CA ALA A 135 -4.61 1.30 14.02
C ALA A 135 -4.17 0.74 15.39
N GLY A 136 -3.76 -0.55 15.42
CA GLY A 136 -3.31 -1.25 16.61
C GLY A 136 -4.42 -1.76 17.54
N LEU A 137 -5.70 -1.58 17.18
CA LEU A 137 -6.85 -2.05 17.95
C LEU A 137 -7.50 -3.27 17.27
N ALA A 138 -7.87 -4.28 18.06
CA ALA A 138 -8.53 -5.47 17.56
C ALA A 138 -9.92 -5.15 16.98
N ALA A 139 -10.11 -5.35 15.68
CA ALA A 139 -11.41 -5.15 15.01
C ALA A 139 -12.12 -6.46 14.71
N CYS A 140 -11.34 -7.53 14.41
CA CYS A 140 -11.87 -8.86 14.13
C CYS A 140 -10.94 -9.92 14.74
N ARG A 141 -11.52 -10.98 15.26
CA ARG A 141 -10.82 -12.17 15.74
C ARG A 141 -11.55 -13.42 15.27
N GLY A 142 -10.82 -14.33 14.61
CA GLY A 142 -11.42 -15.56 14.10
C GLY A 142 -12.62 -15.30 13.17
N GLY A 143 -12.56 -14.27 12.33
CA GLY A 143 -13.62 -13.92 11.38
C GLY A 143 -14.84 -13.22 11.95
N VAL A 144 -14.89 -12.96 13.26
CA VAL A 144 -16.01 -12.27 13.92
C VAL A 144 -15.56 -10.97 14.59
N GLN A 145 -16.50 -10.07 14.85
CA GLN A 145 -16.21 -8.79 15.51
C GLN A 145 -15.52 -9.01 16.87
N ALA A 146 -14.44 -8.27 17.10
CA ALA A 146 -13.75 -8.25 18.40
C ALA A 146 -14.52 -7.39 19.43
N ASP A 147 -14.13 -7.49 20.71
CA ASP A 147 -14.79 -6.79 21.83
C ASP A 147 -14.42 -5.29 21.91
N THR A 148 -13.55 -4.79 21.03
CA THR A 148 -13.16 -3.36 21.02
C THR A 148 -14.36 -2.48 20.71
N PRO A 149 -14.64 -1.45 21.53
CA PRO A 149 -15.73 -0.52 21.26
C PRO A 149 -15.60 0.16 19.89
N SER A 150 -16.70 0.26 19.17
CA SER A 150 -16.70 0.86 17.82
C SER A 150 -16.26 2.31 17.82
N ASP A 151 -16.52 3.07 18.90
CA ASP A 151 -16.09 4.46 19.01
C ASP A 151 -14.56 4.57 19.15
N ASP A 152 -13.91 3.64 19.86
CA ASP A 152 -12.45 3.60 19.99
C ASP A 152 -11.79 3.33 18.63
N LEU A 153 -12.30 2.35 17.89
CA LEU A 153 -11.84 2.06 16.52
C LEU A 153 -12.04 3.26 15.59
N ARG A 154 -13.20 3.93 15.69
CA ARG A 154 -13.49 5.13 14.89
C ARG A 154 -12.53 6.29 15.22
N GLN A 155 -12.23 6.50 16.49
CA GLN A 155 -11.29 7.53 16.92
C GLN A 155 -9.87 7.21 16.43
N ALA A 156 -9.46 5.96 16.49
CA ALA A 156 -8.12 5.51 16.08
C ALA A 156 -7.82 5.77 14.59
N VAL A 157 -8.82 5.77 13.72
CA VAL A 157 -8.64 6.02 12.27
C VAL A 157 -8.82 7.49 11.86
N GLN A 158 -9.07 8.40 12.81
CA GLN A 158 -9.17 9.85 12.55
C GLN A 158 -7.79 10.54 12.43
N VAL A 159 -6.81 9.80 11.97
CA VAL A 159 -5.43 10.26 11.79
C VAL A 159 -5.05 10.21 10.30
N PRO A 160 -4.07 11.03 9.87
CA PRO A 160 -3.66 11.04 8.46
C PRO A 160 -2.92 9.78 8.02
N ALA A 161 -2.43 8.97 8.96
CA ALA A 161 -1.74 7.72 8.65
C ALA A 161 -2.03 6.66 9.71
N PHE A 162 -2.36 5.43 9.27
CA PHE A 162 -2.55 4.29 10.16
C PHE A 162 -2.22 2.97 9.45
N GLN A 163 -2.15 1.90 10.23
CA GLN A 163 -1.87 0.56 9.75
C GLN A 163 -3.09 -0.35 9.95
N VAL A 164 -3.28 -1.24 9.00
CA VAL A 164 -4.20 -2.37 9.07
C VAL A 164 -3.36 -3.65 9.08
N ASP A 165 -3.41 -4.39 10.16
CA ASP A 165 -2.73 -5.67 10.32
C ASP A 165 -3.75 -6.80 10.14
N ILE A 166 -3.45 -7.73 9.23
CA ILE A 166 -4.32 -8.87 8.92
C ILE A 166 -3.49 -10.13 9.10
N ASN A 167 -3.94 -11.02 9.98
CA ASN A 167 -3.33 -12.32 10.14
C ASN A 167 -4.24 -13.41 9.55
N LEU A 168 -3.73 -14.11 8.55
CA LEU A 168 -4.44 -15.23 7.93
C LEU A 168 -4.37 -16.52 8.77
N ASN A 169 -3.46 -16.58 9.76
CA ASN A 169 -3.24 -17.70 10.68
C ASN A 169 -3.07 -19.06 9.97
N ARG A 170 -2.33 -19.08 8.83
CA ARG A 170 -2.17 -20.28 8.01
C ARG A 170 -0.72 -20.66 7.73
N GLY A 171 0.23 -19.77 8.01
CA GLY A 171 1.66 -19.95 7.77
C GLY A 171 2.51 -18.85 8.36
N GLU A 172 3.71 -18.64 7.79
CA GLU A 172 4.70 -17.72 8.33
C GLU A 172 5.05 -16.56 7.37
N PHE A 173 4.51 -16.58 6.16
CA PHE A 173 4.81 -15.57 5.17
C PHE A 173 4.00 -14.29 5.39
N SER A 174 4.62 -13.18 5.05
CA SER A 174 4.01 -11.85 5.18
C SER A 174 4.22 -11.02 3.93
N HIS A 175 3.38 -10.00 3.75
CA HIS A 175 3.53 -8.99 2.72
C HIS A 175 2.93 -7.66 3.18
N THR A 176 3.55 -6.56 2.76
CA THR A 176 3.07 -5.21 3.08
C THR A 176 2.78 -4.43 1.81
N VAL A 177 1.65 -3.74 1.77
CA VAL A 177 1.30 -2.79 0.70
C VAL A 177 1.03 -1.42 1.33
N TYR A 178 1.61 -0.39 0.73
CA TYR A 178 1.36 1.01 1.10
C TYR A 178 0.36 1.60 0.12
N THR A 179 -0.69 2.23 0.63
CA THR A 179 -1.80 2.73 -0.17
C THR A 179 -2.43 3.96 0.46
N THR A 180 -3.50 4.44 -0.16
CA THR A 180 -4.23 5.64 0.22
C THR A 180 -5.69 5.32 0.48
N ASP A 181 -6.44 6.28 1.02
CA ASP A 181 -7.88 6.29 0.93
C ASP A 181 -8.36 6.62 -0.50
N LEU A 182 -9.68 6.64 -0.71
CA LEU A 182 -10.32 7.09 -1.94
C LEU A 182 -11.29 8.22 -1.59
N SER A 183 -10.92 9.45 -1.94
CA SER A 183 -11.69 10.65 -1.67
C SER A 183 -12.66 11.00 -2.83
N PRO A 184 -13.77 11.72 -2.56
CA PRO A 184 -14.59 12.30 -3.62
C PRO A 184 -13.78 13.24 -4.54
N GLU A 185 -12.81 13.95 -3.98
CA GLU A 185 -11.94 14.88 -4.70
C GLU A 185 -11.00 14.16 -5.68
N TYR A 186 -10.59 12.91 -5.39
CA TYR A 186 -9.88 12.06 -6.35
C TYR A 186 -10.74 11.83 -7.61
N VAL A 187 -12.00 11.47 -7.41
CA VAL A 187 -12.94 11.23 -8.52
C VAL A 187 -13.19 12.51 -9.32
N ASP A 188 -13.39 13.64 -8.62
CA ASP A 188 -13.59 14.93 -9.26
C ASP A 188 -12.37 15.38 -10.07
N PHE A 189 -11.17 15.19 -9.54
CA PHE A 189 -9.91 15.49 -10.21
C PHE A 189 -9.77 14.71 -11.52
N ASN A 190 -9.98 13.39 -11.47
CA ASN A 190 -9.78 12.52 -12.63
C ASN A 190 -10.90 12.65 -13.70
N ARG A 191 -12.14 12.99 -13.33
CA ARG A 191 -13.22 13.22 -14.33
C ARG A 191 -13.06 14.51 -15.11
N CYS A 192 -12.34 15.50 -14.56
CA CYS A 192 -12.17 16.82 -15.17
C CYS A 192 -11.00 16.90 -16.17
N GLU A 193 -10.24 15.84 -16.36
CA GLU A 193 -9.06 15.83 -17.23
C GLU A 193 -9.41 16.28 -18.67
N TYR A 194 -10.53 15.80 -19.20
CA TYR A 194 -11.00 16.18 -20.54
C TYR A 194 -11.35 17.67 -20.64
N GLU A 195 -11.95 18.26 -19.62
CA GLU A 195 -12.28 19.69 -19.57
C GLU A 195 -11.02 20.55 -19.48
N TYR A 196 -10.03 20.14 -18.68
CA TYR A 196 -8.72 20.78 -18.60
C TYR A 196 -8.00 20.79 -19.95
N TRP A 197 -7.99 19.67 -20.66
CA TRP A 197 -7.41 19.57 -22.01
C TRP A 197 -8.07 20.49 -23.01
N ASN A 198 -9.40 20.58 -22.99
CA ASN A 198 -10.12 21.46 -23.89
C ASN A 198 -9.87 22.94 -23.57
N GLN A 199 -9.77 23.29 -22.27
CA GLN A 199 -9.43 24.65 -21.87
C GLN A 199 -7.99 24.98 -22.25
N ALA A 200 -7.02 24.10 -21.97
CA ALA A 200 -5.62 24.29 -22.33
C ALA A 200 -5.43 24.48 -23.83
N LYS A 201 -6.14 23.71 -24.67
CA LYS A 201 -6.15 23.90 -26.13
C LYS A 201 -6.75 25.24 -26.54
N ALA A 202 -7.85 25.66 -25.89
CA ALA A 202 -8.46 26.96 -26.15
C ALA A 202 -7.52 28.12 -25.79
N ASP A 203 -6.69 27.93 -24.75
CA ASP A 203 -5.69 28.89 -24.29
C ASP A 203 -4.36 28.82 -25.10
N GLY A 204 -4.30 27.98 -26.14
CA GLY A 204 -3.15 27.86 -27.06
C GLY A 204 -1.98 27.05 -26.51
N LEU A 205 -2.17 26.28 -25.43
CA LEU A 205 -1.18 25.36 -24.91
C LEU A 205 -1.18 24.08 -25.76
N THR A 206 -0.04 23.77 -26.35
CA THR A 206 0.21 22.50 -27.07
C THR A 206 1.07 21.61 -26.20
N CYS A 207 0.75 20.30 -26.13
CA CYS A 207 1.63 19.29 -25.56
C CYS A 207 2.85 19.06 -26.40
#